data_b4f616a61f1050b16d9858dd92231d81
#
_entry.id   b4f616a61f1050b16d9858dd92231d81
#
_cell.length_a   1.000
_cell.length_b   1.000
_cell.length_c   1.000
_cell.angle_alpha   90.00
_cell.angle_beta   90.00
_cell.angle_gamma   90.00
#
_symmetry.space_group_name_H-M   'P 1'
#
loop_
_entity.id
_entity.type
_entity.pdbx_description
1 polymer ?
#
loop_
_entity_poly.entity_id
_entity_poly.type
_entity_poly.pdbx_seq_one_letter_code
_entity_poly.pdbx_strand_id
1 'polypeptide(L)'
;MDSGERPDGPAARTVTLGVDLAASARRTAVCRAVWTGEGLSTAEFVVPDEDEDLLAMVREAGKTGLDCPLGWPSDFVATIVAHHRGLRLPPPARFAERTDGRPGLDPLRYRLTDDLTWKATATRPPLSVSTDLLGVVALRAARLLDALAAAGAPVPRDGSGAVAEVYPAAALRLWGIRLDRSYKSAAPEARSAREHIVRSLEAGLARGLPEPLRARCADSHDHLDALVCALVARAVLAGDTRWPRSPEERAAARREGWIHLPGPDLGALCRSAG
;
A
#
# COMPACT_ATOMS: atom_id res chain seq x y z
N MET A 1 -40.47 34.67 -10.74
CA MET A 1 -39.67 33.48 -11.07
C MET A 1 -38.43 33.55 -10.21
N ASP A 2 -38.50 32.89 -9.06
CA ASP A 2 -37.43 32.91 -8.06
C ASP A 2 -36.55 31.66 -8.33
N SER A 3 -35.40 31.92 -8.92
CA SER A 3 -34.37 30.89 -9.15
C SER A 3 -33.63 30.67 -7.85
N GLY A 4 -34.19 29.78 -7.02
CA GLY A 4 -33.53 29.30 -5.80
C GLY A 4 -32.19 28.61 -6.12
N GLU A 5 -31.09 29.34 -6.01
CA GLU A 5 -29.76 28.76 -5.86
C GLU A 5 -29.77 27.86 -4.62
N ARG A 6 -29.62 26.55 -4.84
CA ARG A 6 -29.32 25.64 -3.75
C ARG A 6 -27.92 26.04 -3.20
N PRO A 7 -27.79 26.29 -1.89
CA PRO A 7 -26.47 26.52 -1.34
C PRO A 7 -25.63 25.25 -1.57
N ASP A 8 -24.48 25.40 -2.24
CA ASP A 8 -23.46 24.38 -2.34
C ASP A 8 -23.06 23.95 -0.92
N GLY A 9 -23.52 22.78 -0.52
CA GLY A 9 -23.07 22.15 0.72
C GLY A 9 -21.55 21.93 0.63
N PRO A 10 -20.82 21.92 1.76
CA PRO A 10 -19.39 21.73 1.75
C PRO A 10 -19.05 20.46 0.99
N ALA A 11 -18.23 20.60 -0.07
CA ALA A 11 -17.80 19.48 -0.90
C ALA A 11 -17.30 18.34 -0.01
N ALA A 12 -17.81 17.12 -0.22
CA ALA A 12 -17.50 15.97 0.59
C ALA A 12 -15.97 15.79 0.68
N ARG A 13 -15.43 15.86 1.89
CA ARG A 13 -14.00 15.70 2.17
C ARG A 13 -13.72 14.25 2.46
N THR A 14 -12.74 13.67 1.79
CA THR A 14 -12.26 12.30 2.04
C THR A 14 -10.84 12.37 2.57
N VAL A 15 -10.54 11.61 3.61
CA VAL A 15 -9.19 11.48 4.16
C VAL A 15 -8.63 10.12 3.79
N THR A 16 -7.41 10.09 3.23
CA THR A 16 -6.64 8.86 3.11
C THR A 16 -5.36 8.95 3.90
N LEU A 17 -4.95 7.83 4.49
CA LEU A 17 -3.63 7.70 5.11
C LEU A 17 -2.74 6.83 4.24
N GLY A 18 -1.47 7.19 4.18
CA GLY A 18 -0.43 6.31 3.71
C GLY A 18 0.57 6.08 4.83
N VAL A 19 0.93 4.84 5.03
CA VAL A 19 1.80 4.42 6.13
C VAL A 19 2.96 3.60 5.56
N ASP A 20 4.17 4.10 5.72
CA ASP A 20 5.39 3.31 5.60
C ASP A 20 5.73 2.77 6.98
N LEU A 21 5.39 1.48 7.21
CA LEU A 21 5.40 0.87 8.53
C LEU A 21 6.81 0.41 8.91
N ALA A 22 7.36 0.95 9.97
CA ALA A 22 8.60 0.50 10.57
C ALA A 22 8.36 -0.49 11.74
N ALA A 23 9.43 -0.99 12.33
CA ALA A 23 9.38 -1.87 13.51
C ALA A 23 8.88 -1.17 14.78
N SER A 24 8.83 0.17 14.81
CA SER A 24 8.34 0.97 15.95
C SER A 24 7.54 2.18 15.47
N ALA A 25 6.64 2.69 16.31
CA ALA A 25 5.78 3.83 16.00
C ALA A 25 6.58 5.06 15.56
N ARG A 26 7.53 5.50 16.36
CA ARG A 26 8.37 6.69 16.11
C ARG A 26 9.23 6.65 14.84
N ARG A 27 9.40 5.48 14.23
CA ARG A 27 10.10 5.30 12.95
C ARG A 27 9.13 5.08 11.78
N THR A 28 7.84 5.05 12.05
CA THR A 28 6.78 4.90 11.05
C THR A 28 6.48 6.26 10.42
N ALA A 29 6.54 6.38 9.11
CA ALA A 29 6.12 7.58 8.41
C ALA A 29 4.64 7.48 8.03
N VAL A 30 3.87 8.51 8.38
CA VAL A 30 2.45 8.60 8.02
C VAL A 30 2.20 9.86 7.21
N CYS A 31 1.59 9.70 6.05
CA CYS A 31 1.07 10.78 5.22
C CYS A 31 -0.45 10.84 5.34
N ARG A 32 -0.98 11.96 5.82
CA ARG A 32 -2.41 12.24 5.84
C ARG A 32 -2.77 13.12 4.65
N ALA A 33 -3.57 12.62 3.73
CA ALA A 33 -4.01 13.32 2.52
C ALA A 33 -5.51 13.60 2.57
N VAL A 34 -5.90 14.83 2.27
CA VAL A 34 -7.31 15.29 2.23
C VAL A 34 -7.70 15.58 0.81
N TRP A 35 -8.78 14.98 0.37
CA TRP A 35 -9.32 15.07 -0.98
C TRP A 35 -10.64 15.82 -1.00
N THR A 36 -10.86 16.58 -2.07
CA THR A 36 -12.12 17.28 -2.39
C THR A 36 -12.54 16.91 -3.81
N GLY A 37 -13.67 17.44 -4.27
CA GLY A 37 -14.10 17.30 -5.67
C GLY A 37 -13.08 17.83 -6.70
N GLU A 38 -12.14 18.67 -6.26
CA GLU A 38 -11.10 19.26 -7.10
C GLU A 38 -9.75 18.53 -7.03
N GLY A 39 -9.69 17.39 -6.35
CA GLY A 39 -8.49 16.56 -6.20
C GLY A 39 -7.85 16.67 -4.82
N LEU A 40 -6.52 16.47 -4.74
CA LEU A 40 -5.75 16.56 -3.49
C LEU A 40 -5.76 18.01 -2.99
N SER A 41 -6.41 18.24 -1.85
CA SER A 41 -6.52 19.57 -1.23
C SER A 41 -5.34 19.88 -0.33
N THR A 42 -5.01 18.96 0.60
CA THR A 42 -3.86 19.10 1.49
C THR A 42 -3.23 17.73 1.74
N ALA A 43 -1.93 17.74 2.04
CA ALA A 43 -1.24 16.57 2.55
C ALA A 43 -0.20 17.00 3.59
N GLU A 44 -0.03 16.18 4.62
CA GLU A 44 0.90 16.44 5.72
C GLU A 44 1.51 15.13 6.24
N PHE A 45 2.70 15.23 6.83
CA PHE A 45 3.32 14.09 7.51
C PHE A 45 3.16 14.19 9.01
N VAL A 46 2.77 13.07 9.61
CA VAL A 46 2.63 12.88 11.04
C VAL A 46 3.53 11.71 11.45
N VAL A 47 4.16 11.81 12.60
CA VAL A 47 4.89 10.71 13.24
C VAL A 47 4.12 10.31 14.48
N PRO A 48 3.60 9.07 14.57
CA PRO A 48 2.93 8.59 15.77
C PRO A 48 3.97 8.37 16.88
N ASP A 49 3.64 8.74 18.11
CA ASP A 49 4.49 8.45 19.27
C ASP A 49 4.38 6.98 19.68
N GLU A 50 3.17 6.43 19.59
CA GLU A 50 2.85 5.04 19.94
C GLU A 50 1.85 4.41 18.94
N ASP A 51 1.59 3.11 19.08
CA ASP A 51 0.70 2.39 18.18
C ASP A 51 -0.76 2.84 18.29
N GLU A 52 -1.18 3.30 19.46
CA GLU A 52 -2.51 3.84 19.73
C GLU A 52 -2.82 5.09 18.89
N ASP A 53 -1.83 5.97 18.67
CA ASP A 53 -1.97 7.14 17.82
C ASP A 53 -2.22 6.71 16.36
N LEU A 54 -1.44 5.73 15.87
CA LEU A 54 -1.62 5.19 14.54
C LEU A 54 -3.01 4.54 14.36
N LEU A 55 -3.45 3.77 15.36
CA LEU A 55 -4.77 3.14 15.36
C LEU A 55 -5.90 4.17 15.35
N ALA A 56 -5.76 5.28 16.08
CA ALA A 56 -6.71 6.39 16.06
C ALA A 56 -6.80 7.03 14.68
N MET A 57 -5.66 7.35 14.07
CA MET A 57 -5.61 7.91 12.71
C MET A 57 -6.24 6.97 11.67
N VAL A 58 -6.00 5.67 11.74
CA VAL A 58 -6.59 4.66 10.84
C VAL A 58 -8.11 4.63 10.95
N ARG A 59 -8.65 4.74 12.17
CA ARG A 59 -10.12 4.76 12.39
C ARG A 59 -10.80 6.01 11.86
N GLU A 60 -10.11 7.13 11.83
CA GLU A 60 -10.63 8.41 11.33
C GLU A 60 -10.54 8.53 9.79
N ALA A 61 -9.68 7.74 9.16
CA ALA A 61 -9.49 7.79 7.73
C ALA A 61 -10.54 6.98 6.96
N GLY A 62 -10.92 7.45 5.79
CA GLY A 62 -11.77 6.70 4.87
C GLY A 62 -11.07 5.45 4.30
N LYS A 63 -9.74 5.51 4.18
CA LYS A 63 -8.90 4.37 3.77
C LYS A 63 -7.45 4.62 4.16
N THR A 64 -6.78 3.55 4.59
CA THR A 64 -5.33 3.54 4.85
C THR A 64 -4.62 2.61 3.87
N GLY A 65 -3.60 3.12 3.19
CA GLY A 65 -2.63 2.32 2.44
C GLY A 65 -1.43 2.01 3.33
N LEU A 66 -1.08 0.74 3.46
CA LEU A 66 0.00 0.27 4.34
C LEU A 66 1.09 -0.41 3.50
N ASP A 67 2.33 0.12 3.51
CA ASP A 67 3.50 -0.54 2.93
C ASP A 67 3.99 -1.64 3.87
N CYS A 68 3.22 -2.70 3.93
CA CYS A 68 3.57 -3.90 4.69
C CYS A 68 2.71 -5.08 4.24
N PRO A 69 3.26 -6.30 4.15
CA PRO A 69 2.48 -7.49 3.94
C PRO A 69 1.43 -7.71 5.06
N LEU A 70 0.16 -7.94 4.68
CA LEU A 70 -0.92 -8.18 5.63
C LEU A 70 -1.04 -9.65 6.05
N GLY A 71 -0.24 -10.54 5.49
CA GLY A 71 -0.24 -11.97 5.82
C GLY A 71 0.95 -12.69 5.19
N TRP A 72 1.01 -14.00 5.42
CA TRP A 72 2.08 -14.89 4.98
C TRP A 72 1.59 -15.88 3.93
N PRO A 73 2.49 -16.45 3.10
CA PRO A 73 2.14 -17.53 2.17
C PRO A 73 1.46 -18.69 2.92
N SER A 74 0.35 -19.18 2.41
CA SER A 74 -0.41 -20.27 3.04
C SER A 74 0.44 -21.53 3.20
N ASP A 75 1.27 -21.86 2.21
CA ASP A 75 2.14 -23.04 2.24
C ASP A 75 3.26 -22.90 3.29
N PHE A 76 3.80 -21.70 3.47
CA PHE A 76 4.76 -21.41 4.55
C PHE A 76 4.12 -21.66 5.92
N VAL A 77 2.93 -21.08 6.16
CA VAL A 77 2.24 -21.24 7.46
C VAL A 77 1.91 -22.71 7.71
N ALA A 78 1.38 -23.42 6.71
CA ALA A 78 1.06 -24.84 6.84
C ALA A 78 2.32 -25.68 7.15
N THR A 79 3.44 -25.38 6.49
CA THR A 79 4.72 -26.07 6.70
C THR A 79 5.27 -25.83 8.12
N ILE A 80 5.27 -24.58 8.60
CA ILE A 80 5.77 -24.24 9.94
C ILE A 80 4.91 -24.89 11.04
N VAL A 81 3.58 -24.82 10.88
CA VAL A 81 2.65 -25.45 11.85
C VAL A 81 2.82 -26.98 11.88
N ALA A 82 2.94 -27.62 10.72
CA ALA A 82 3.15 -29.08 10.65
C ALA A 82 4.50 -29.47 11.29
N HIS A 83 5.57 -28.73 10.96
CA HIS A 83 6.91 -28.96 11.56
C HIS A 83 6.88 -28.79 13.08
N HIS A 84 6.29 -27.67 13.58
CA HIS A 84 6.15 -27.42 15.02
C HIS A 84 5.41 -28.54 15.77
N ARG A 85 4.43 -29.16 15.12
CA ARG A 85 3.61 -30.27 15.67
C ARG A 85 4.22 -31.65 15.46
N GLY A 86 5.41 -31.76 14.85
CA GLY A 86 6.03 -33.05 14.52
C GLY A 86 5.24 -33.87 13.48
N LEU A 87 4.45 -33.19 12.62
CA LEU A 87 3.67 -33.82 11.57
C LEU A 87 4.47 -33.91 10.26
N ARG A 88 4.03 -34.78 9.35
CA ARG A 88 4.57 -34.80 7.98
C ARG A 88 4.28 -33.48 7.29
N LEU A 89 5.30 -32.92 6.62
CA LEU A 89 5.15 -31.66 5.90
C LEU A 89 4.21 -31.83 4.69
N PRO A 90 3.31 -30.86 4.45
CA PRO A 90 2.50 -30.84 3.24
C PRO A 90 3.39 -30.56 2.01
N PRO A 91 3.05 -31.11 0.83
CA PRO A 91 3.70 -30.66 -0.40
C PRO A 91 3.30 -29.21 -0.68
N PRO A 92 4.25 -28.32 -1.07
CA PRO A 92 3.91 -26.94 -1.44
C PRO A 92 3.05 -26.93 -2.71
N ALA A 93 2.05 -26.06 -2.75
CA ALA A 93 1.30 -25.79 -3.97
C ALA A 93 2.24 -25.19 -5.03
N ARG A 94 1.96 -25.42 -6.31
CA ARG A 94 2.73 -24.86 -7.41
C ARG A 94 2.01 -23.64 -7.98
N PHE A 95 2.72 -22.55 -8.17
CA PHE A 95 2.22 -21.44 -8.96
C PHE A 95 2.15 -21.84 -10.44
N ALA A 96 1.15 -21.31 -11.15
CA ALA A 96 1.07 -21.44 -12.58
C ALA A 96 2.35 -20.90 -13.25
N GLU A 97 2.77 -21.57 -14.34
CA GLU A 97 3.87 -21.07 -15.16
C GLU A 97 3.54 -19.67 -15.72
N ARG A 98 4.55 -18.85 -15.83
CA ARG A 98 4.42 -17.55 -16.49
C ARG A 98 4.16 -17.75 -17.98
N THR A 99 3.53 -16.75 -18.60
CA THR A 99 3.29 -16.74 -20.05
C THR A 99 4.57 -16.80 -20.89
N ASP A 100 5.74 -16.48 -20.28
CA ASP A 100 7.07 -16.56 -20.89
C ASP A 100 7.77 -17.91 -20.64
N GLY A 101 7.06 -18.93 -20.14
CA GLY A 101 7.57 -20.28 -19.87
C GLY A 101 8.49 -20.38 -18.65
N ARG A 102 8.65 -19.32 -17.85
CA ARG A 102 9.45 -19.35 -16.64
C ARG A 102 8.62 -19.87 -15.47
N PRO A 103 9.23 -20.58 -14.49
CA PRO A 103 8.54 -20.98 -13.27
C PRO A 103 8.08 -19.75 -12.49
N GLY A 104 6.96 -19.89 -11.76
CA GLY A 104 6.50 -18.91 -10.79
C GLY A 104 7.45 -18.79 -9.59
N LEU A 105 7.11 -17.92 -8.66
CA LEU A 105 7.87 -17.76 -7.42
C LEU A 105 7.64 -18.96 -6.49
N ASP A 106 8.62 -19.25 -5.62
CA ASP A 106 8.54 -20.31 -4.61
C ASP A 106 7.37 -20.05 -3.63
N PRO A 107 6.37 -20.95 -3.54
CA PRO A 107 5.18 -20.75 -2.70
C PRO A 107 5.46 -20.78 -1.20
N LEU A 108 6.62 -21.24 -0.74
CA LEU A 108 7.03 -21.09 0.66
C LEU A 108 7.55 -19.69 0.98
N ARG A 109 8.00 -18.95 -0.04
CA ARG A 109 8.58 -17.63 0.11
C ARG A 109 7.64 -16.51 -0.27
N TYR A 110 6.79 -16.72 -1.26
CA TYR A 110 6.00 -15.69 -1.90
C TYR A 110 4.52 -16.04 -1.91
N ARG A 111 3.70 -15.03 -1.67
CA ARG A 111 2.24 -15.12 -1.75
C ARG A 111 1.80 -15.04 -3.22
N LEU A 112 0.57 -15.44 -3.49
CA LEU A 112 -0.01 -15.29 -4.83
C LEU A 112 0.05 -13.81 -5.30
N THR A 113 -0.25 -12.86 -4.41
CA THR A 113 -0.21 -11.42 -4.74
C THR A 113 1.19 -10.93 -5.11
N ASP A 114 2.25 -11.48 -4.49
CA ASP A 114 3.64 -11.15 -4.81
C ASP A 114 4.01 -11.59 -6.24
N ASP A 115 3.61 -12.80 -6.63
CA ASP A 115 3.82 -13.33 -7.99
C ASP A 115 3.06 -12.51 -9.04
N LEU A 116 1.81 -12.16 -8.76
CA LEU A 116 1.00 -11.31 -9.64
C LEU A 116 1.58 -9.89 -9.79
N THR A 117 2.07 -9.31 -8.70
CA THR A 117 2.72 -8.01 -8.72
C THR A 117 4.01 -8.04 -9.53
N TRP A 118 4.83 -9.08 -9.36
CA TRP A 118 6.04 -9.28 -10.14
C TRP A 118 5.75 -9.38 -11.63
N LYS A 119 4.74 -10.17 -12.01
CA LYS A 119 4.29 -10.30 -13.41
C LYS A 119 3.81 -8.95 -13.98
N ALA A 120 3.06 -8.19 -13.22
CA ALA A 120 2.50 -6.90 -13.66
C ALA A 120 3.58 -5.81 -13.85
N THR A 121 4.63 -5.81 -13.02
CA THR A 121 5.65 -4.76 -13.04
C THR A 121 6.92 -5.13 -13.79
N ALA A 122 7.09 -6.39 -14.18
CA ALA A 122 8.26 -6.93 -14.90
C ALA A 122 9.61 -6.57 -14.24
N THR A 123 9.64 -6.47 -12.90
CA THR A 123 10.79 -6.04 -12.10
C THR A 123 11.32 -7.17 -11.21
N ARG A 124 12.03 -6.80 -10.12
CA ARG A 124 12.34 -7.76 -9.08
C ARG A 124 11.05 -8.13 -8.32
N PRO A 125 10.92 -9.37 -7.85
CA PRO A 125 9.83 -9.72 -6.94
C PRO A 125 9.82 -8.79 -5.72
N PRO A 126 8.66 -8.55 -5.08
CA PRO A 126 8.61 -7.98 -3.75
C PRO A 126 9.51 -8.76 -2.79
N LEU A 127 9.91 -8.15 -1.67
CA LEU A 127 10.62 -8.89 -0.62
C LEU A 127 9.67 -9.95 -0.04
N SER A 128 10.23 -11.11 0.25
CA SER A 128 9.50 -12.21 0.88
C SER A 128 9.20 -11.90 2.35
N VAL A 129 7.94 -11.94 2.74
CA VAL A 129 7.56 -11.80 4.15
C VAL A 129 8.05 -12.96 5.01
N SER A 130 8.29 -14.13 4.42
CA SER A 130 8.72 -15.36 5.12
C SER A 130 10.22 -15.43 5.35
N THR A 131 11.03 -14.86 4.46
CA THR A 131 12.48 -15.12 4.43
C THR A 131 13.35 -13.88 4.38
N ASP A 132 12.80 -12.70 4.09
CA ASP A 132 13.55 -11.45 4.03
C ASP A 132 13.32 -10.59 5.31
N LEU A 133 13.85 -9.36 5.33
CA LEU A 133 13.86 -8.49 6.52
C LEU A 133 12.49 -7.87 6.90
N LEU A 134 11.38 -8.42 6.39
CA LEU A 134 10.03 -7.91 6.66
C LEU A 134 9.35 -8.53 7.90
N GLY A 135 9.93 -9.59 8.49
CA GLY A 135 9.26 -10.38 9.51
C GLY A 135 8.80 -9.58 10.72
N VAL A 136 9.66 -8.70 11.27
CA VAL A 136 9.32 -7.89 12.46
C VAL A 136 8.20 -6.89 12.14
N VAL A 137 8.27 -6.25 10.97
CA VAL A 137 7.26 -5.26 10.55
C VAL A 137 5.92 -5.95 10.28
N ALA A 138 5.94 -7.11 9.63
CA ALA A 138 4.72 -7.89 9.37
C ALA A 138 4.07 -8.42 10.67
N LEU A 139 4.85 -8.82 11.67
CA LEU A 139 4.33 -9.20 12.99
C LEU A 139 3.68 -7.99 13.69
N ARG A 140 4.30 -6.81 13.61
CA ARG A 140 3.68 -5.58 14.13
C ARG A 140 2.39 -5.25 13.39
N ALA A 141 2.38 -5.31 12.05
CA ALA A 141 1.17 -5.13 11.25
C ALA A 141 0.06 -6.08 11.69
N ALA A 142 0.35 -7.37 11.88
CA ALA A 142 -0.64 -8.34 12.35
C ALA A 142 -1.25 -7.95 13.71
N ARG A 143 -0.46 -7.43 14.65
CA ARG A 143 -0.94 -6.95 15.95
C ARG A 143 -1.81 -5.69 15.83
N LEU A 144 -1.44 -4.75 14.94
CA LEU A 144 -2.26 -3.57 14.66
C LEU A 144 -3.61 -3.94 14.06
N LEU A 145 -3.63 -4.89 13.11
CA LEU A 145 -4.89 -5.39 12.53
C LEU A 145 -5.76 -6.10 13.56
N ASP A 146 -5.17 -6.87 14.49
CA ASP A 146 -5.88 -7.53 15.59
C ASP A 146 -6.49 -6.48 16.54
N ALA A 147 -5.73 -5.44 16.92
CA ALA A 147 -6.22 -4.35 17.75
C ALA A 147 -7.37 -3.57 17.10
N LEU A 148 -7.29 -3.29 15.79
CA LEU A 148 -8.39 -2.68 15.03
C LEU A 148 -9.65 -3.56 15.05
N ALA A 149 -9.49 -4.87 14.84
CA ALA A 149 -10.60 -5.82 14.87
C ALA A 149 -11.24 -5.89 16.27
N ALA A 150 -10.44 -5.92 17.34
CA ALA A 150 -10.91 -5.89 18.72
C ALA A 150 -11.66 -4.60 19.05
N ALA A 151 -11.30 -3.48 18.43
CA ALA A 151 -11.99 -2.20 18.53
C ALA A 151 -13.25 -2.08 17.63
N GLY A 152 -13.71 -3.17 17.02
CA GLY A 152 -14.91 -3.20 16.16
C GLY A 152 -14.69 -2.73 14.73
N ALA A 153 -13.44 -2.55 14.30
CA ALA A 153 -13.07 -2.20 12.94
C ALA A 153 -12.32 -3.37 12.26
N PRO A 154 -13.01 -4.45 11.84
CA PRO A 154 -12.35 -5.59 11.22
C PRO A 154 -11.64 -5.17 9.94
N VAL A 155 -10.42 -5.69 9.76
CA VAL A 155 -9.58 -5.40 8.60
C VAL A 155 -9.38 -6.67 7.78
N PRO A 156 -10.24 -6.95 6.80
CA PRO A 156 -10.02 -8.02 5.83
C PRO A 156 -8.71 -7.77 5.08
N ARG A 157 -7.89 -8.82 4.96
CA ARG A 157 -6.55 -8.73 4.33
C ARG A 157 -6.61 -8.50 2.82
N ASP A 158 -7.78 -8.64 2.22
CA ASP A 158 -8.02 -8.34 0.80
C ASP A 158 -8.19 -6.83 0.51
N GLY A 159 -8.10 -5.98 1.53
CA GLY A 159 -8.21 -4.53 1.40
C GLY A 159 -9.64 -3.98 1.35
N SER A 160 -10.66 -4.81 1.54
CA SER A 160 -12.07 -4.35 1.53
C SER A 160 -12.47 -3.53 2.76
N GLY A 161 -11.71 -3.63 3.88
CA GLY A 161 -11.91 -2.85 5.10
C GLY A 161 -11.15 -1.52 5.11
N ALA A 162 -10.82 -1.02 6.31
CA ALA A 162 -10.14 0.26 6.52
C ALA A 162 -8.71 0.31 5.97
N VAL A 163 -8.01 -0.82 5.90
CA VAL A 163 -6.61 -0.92 5.48
C VAL A 163 -6.47 -1.71 4.19
N ALA A 164 -5.62 -1.25 3.29
CA ALA A 164 -5.22 -1.94 2.07
C ALA A 164 -3.71 -2.07 2.01
N GLU A 165 -3.20 -3.22 1.59
CA GLU A 165 -1.77 -3.43 1.37
C GLU A 165 -1.32 -2.71 0.12
N VAL A 166 -0.23 -1.95 0.24
CA VAL A 166 0.39 -1.19 -0.85
C VAL A 166 1.84 -1.60 -1.02
N TYR A 167 2.31 -1.60 -2.24
CA TYR A 167 3.73 -1.71 -2.58
C TYR A 167 4.14 -0.48 -3.39
N PRO A 168 4.74 0.56 -2.78
CA PRO A 168 5.04 1.84 -3.41
C PRO A 168 5.81 1.73 -4.71
N ALA A 169 6.86 0.91 -4.74
CA ALA A 169 7.66 0.75 -5.96
C ALA A 169 6.86 0.17 -7.13
N ALA A 170 5.88 -0.71 -6.88
CA ALA A 170 4.99 -1.21 -7.92
C ALA A 170 4.03 -0.11 -8.41
N ALA A 171 3.44 0.66 -7.50
CA ALA A 171 2.54 1.76 -7.85
C ALA A 171 3.24 2.81 -8.71
N LEU A 172 4.42 3.27 -8.31
CA LEU A 172 5.22 4.24 -9.07
C LEU A 172 5.51 3.75 -10.50
N ARG A 173 5.84 2.47 -10.66
CA ARG A 173 6.08 1.88 -12.00
C ARG A 173 4.83 1.83 -12.86
N LEU A 174 3.68 1.47 -12.29
CA LEU A 174 2.42 1.42 -13.00
C LEU A 174 1.96 2.82 -13.45
N TRP A 175 2.30 3.85 -12.70
CA TRP A 175 2.12 5.25 -13.12
C TRP A 175 3.18 5.74 -14.12
N GLY A 176 4.04 4.84 -14.64
CA GLY A 176 5.06 5.17 -15.63
C GLY A 176 6.26 5.94 -15.07
N ILE A 177 6.40 6.03 -13.75
CA ILE A 177 7.50 6.76 -13.10
C ILE A 177 8.75 5.88 -13.08
N ARG A 178 9.82 6.39 -13.70
CA ARG A 178 11.11 5.71 -13.72
C ARG A 178 11.72 5.69 -12.32
N LEU A 179 12.03 4.49 -11.82
CA LEU A 179 12.71 4.31 -10.55
C LEU A 179 14.21 4.11 -10.77
N ASP A 180 15.01 4.98 -10.18
CA ASP A 180 16.42 4.71 -9.96
C ASP A 180 16.57 3.78 -8.75
N ARG A 181 17.50 2.80 -8.84
CA ARG A 181 17.75 1.84 -7.76
C ARG A 181 18.23 2.49 -6.47
N SER A 182 18.81 3.68 -6.57
CA SER A 182 19.37 4.43 -5.45
C SER A 182 18.33 5.17 -4.60
N TYR A 183 17.09 5.36 -5.05
CA TYR A 183 16.14 6.25 -4.36
C TYR A 183 15.87 5.88 -2.90
N LYS A 184 16.03 4.58 -2.52
CA LYS A 184 15.94 4.08 -1.14
C LYS A 184 17.28 4.04 -0.40
N SER A 185 18.38 4.45 -1.03
CA SER A 185 19.71 4.41 -0.41
C SER A 185 20.00 5.69 0.39
N ALA A 186 21.06 5.63 1.20
CA ALA A 186 21.64 6.81 1.87
C ALA A 186 22.62 7.59 0.99
N ALA A 187 22.84 7.18 -0.27
CA ALA A 187 23.77 7.82 -1.18
C ALA A 187 23.29 9.24 -1.55
N PRO A 188 24.20 10.20 -1.81
CA PRO A 188 23.83 11.58 -2.18
C PRO A 188 22.91 11.65 -3.39
N GLU A 189 23.08 10.75 -4.36
CA GLU A 189 22.26 10.66 -5.59
C GLU A 189 20.81 10.26 -5.32
N ALA A 190 20.56 9.63 -4.18
CA ALA A 190 19.22 9.21 -3.80
C ALA A 190 18.23 10.36 -3.65
N ARG A 191 18.71 11.54 -3.19
CA ARG A 191 17.88 12.75 -3.12
C ARG A 191 17.39 13.17 -4.50
N SER A 192 18.29 13.26 -5.48
CA SER A 192 17.94 13.63 -6.85
C SER A 192 16.97 12.62 -7.49
N ALA A 193 17.13 11.32 -7.19
CA ALA A 193 16.20 10.28 -7.64
C ALA A 193 14.81 10.49 -7.03
N ARG A 194 14.71 10.80 -5.73
CA ARG A 194 13.42 11.10 -5.06
C ARG A 194 12.81 12.40 -5.58
N GLU A 195 13.58 13.45 -5.82
CA GLU A 195 13.10 14.69 -6.43
C GLU A 195 12.52 14.47 -7.83
N HIS A 196 13.12 13.57 -8.63
CA HIS A 196 12.55 13.16 -9.91
C HIS A 196 11.19 12.50 -9.73
N ILE A 197 11.05 11.56 -8.78
CA ILE A 197 9.78 10.89 -8.48
C ILE A 197 8.73 11.91 -8.04
N VAL A 198 9.07 12.83 -7.13
CA VAL A 198 8.16 13.88 -6.65
C VAL A 198 7.65 14.74 -7.80
N ARG A 199 8.53 15.24 -8.67
CA ARG A 199 8.11 16.01 -9.87
C ARG A 199 7.20 15.21 -10.79
N SER A 200 7.45 13.92 -10.95
CA SER A 200 6.60 13.05 -11.78
C SER A 200 5.21 12.85 -11.16
N LEU A 201 5.12 12.71 -9.84
CA LEU A 201 3.84 12.65 -9.12
C LEU A 201 3.07 13.98 -9.25
N GLU A 202 3.76 15.12 -9.09
CA GLU A 202 3.14 16.44 -9.25
C GLU A 202 2.55 16.66 -10.64
N ALA A 203 3.25 16.22 -11.68
CA ALA A 203 2.76 16.34 -13.05
C ALA A 203 1.44 15.58 -13.30
N GLY A 204 1.17 14.51 -12.52
CA GLY A 204 -0.07 13.75 -12.59
C GLY A 204 -1.17 14.27 -11.64
N LEU A 205 -0.85 15.12 -10.67
CA LEU A 205 -1.81 15.66 -9.70
C LEU A 205 -2.24 17.08 -10.09
N ALA A 206 -3.54 17.35 -10.13
CA ALA A 206 -4.09 18.61 -10.66
C ALA A 206 -3.59 19.88 -9.96
N ARG A 207 -3.22 19.81 -8.68
CA ARG A 207 -2.79 20.96 -7.86
C ARG A 207 -1.34 20.90 -7.39
N GLY A 208 -0.59 19.87 -7.82
CA GLY A 208 0.77 19.65 -7.31
C GLY A 208 0.81 19.28 -5.83
N LEU A 209 2.01 19.33 -5.25
CA LEU A 209 2.25 19.01 -3.83
C LEU A 209 2.75 20.26 -3.09
N PRO A 210 2.32 20.51 -1.83
CA PRO A 210 2.84 21.60 -1.01
C PRO A 210 4.35 21.51 -0.84
N GLU A 211 5.06 22.68 -0.84
CA GLU A 211 6.53 22.72 -0.73
C GLU A 211 7.10 21.95 0.47
N PRO A 212 6.56 22.08 1.69
CA PRO A 212 7.08 21.34 2.83
C PRO A 212 6.99 19.82 2.65
N LEU A 213 5.96 19.34 1.93
CA LEU A 213 5.78 17.92 1.63
C LEU A 213 6.81 17.44 0.61
N ARG A 214 7.05 18.23 -0.45
CA ARG A 214 8.05 17.95 -1.48
C ARG A 214 9.45 17.80 -0.89
N ALA A 215 9.85 18.75 -0.07
CA ALA A 215 11.15 18.73 0.60
C ALA A 215 11.32 17.46 1.45
N ARG A 216 10.32 17.10 2.26
CA ARG A 216 10.37 15.89 3.10
C ARG A 216 10.41 14.60 2.28
N CYS A 217 9.68 14.51 1.17
CA CYS A 217 9.77 13.37 0.24
C CYS A 217 11.14 13.26 -0.43
N ALA A 218 11.76 14.39 -0.76
CA ALA A 218 13.11 14.41 -1.32
C ALA A 218 14.18 14.00 -0.28
N ASP A 219 13.98 14.33 0.99
CA ASP A 219 14.91 14.02 2.08
C ASP A 219 14.80 12.55 2.54
N SER A 220 13.61 11.97 2.56
CA SER A 220 13.35 10.63 3.09
C SER A 220 12.54 9.78 2.13
N HIS A 221 13.00 8.54 1.87
CA HIS A 221 12.23 7.57 1.13
C HIS A 221 11.01 7.09 1.92
N ASP A 222 11.06 7.06 3.27
CA ASP A 222 9.93 6.65 4.12
C ASP A 222 8.76 7.63 3.95
N HIS A 223 9.05 8.94 3.90
CA HIS A 223 8.02 9.95 3.61
C HIS A 223 7.47 9.82 2.18
N LEU A 224 8.34 9.56 1.20
CA LEU A 224 7.92 9.35 -0.18
C LEU A 224 7.02 8.12 -0.30
N ASP A 225 7.40 7.00 0.31
CA ASP A 225 6.63 5.76 0.29
C ASP A 225 5.29 5.93 1.04
N ALA A 226 5.27 6.65 2.17
CA ALA A 226 4.03 7.02 2.86
C ALA A 226 3.10 7.88 1.99
N LEU A 227 3.63 8.86 1.24
CA LEU A 227 2.82 9.62 0.28
C LEU A 227 2.22 8.70 -0.79
N VAL A 228 3.03 7.84 -1.41
CA VAL A 228 2.55 6.89 -2.43
C VAL A 228 1.45 5.99 -1.86
N CYS A 229 1.61 5.52 -0.62
CA CYS A 229 0.58 4.73 0.06
C CYS A 229 -0.76 5.50 0.21
N ALA A 230 -0.71 6.80 0.54
CA ALA A 230 -1.92 7.63 0.62
C ALA A 230 -2.60 7.81 -0.75
N LEU A 231 -1.80 7.94 -1.82
CA LEU A 231 -2.32 8.02 -3.20
C LEU A 231 -2.97 6.70 -3.63
N VAL A 232 -2.35 5.54 -3.34
CA VAL A 232 -2.95 4.23 -3.64
C VAL A 232 -4.20 3.99 -2.79
N ALA A 233 -4.23 4.42 -1.52
CA ALA A 233 -5.44 4.38 -0.70
C ALA A 233 -6.61 5.14 -1.37
N ARG A 234 -6.34 6.28 -2.01
CA ARG A 234 -7.32 7.00 -2.82
C ARG A 234 -7.77 6.19 -4.04
N ALA A 235 -6.84 5.53 -4.75
CA ALA A 235 -7.18 4.65 -5.87
C ALA A 235 -8.10 3.50 -5.43
N VAL A 236 -7.85 2.90 -4.25
CA VAL A 236 -8.73 1.85 -3.70
C VAL A 236 -10.14 2.38 -3.46
N LEU A 237 -10.30 3.57 -2.86
CA LEU A 237 -11.60 4.18 -2.64
C LEU A 237 -12.33 4.51 -3.96
N ALA A 238 -11.58 4.93 -4.97
CA ALA A 238 -12.12 5.20 -6.30
C ALA A 238 -12.43 3.91 -7.11
N GLY A 239 -12.12 2.72 -6.58
CA GLY A 239 -12.27 1.46 -7.32
C GLY A 239 -11.23 1.27 -8.44
N ASP A 240 -10.22 2.13 -8.52
CA ASP A 240 -9.19 2.13 -9.57
C ASP A 240 -7.95 1.33 -9.14
N THR A 241 -8.16 0.12 -8.65
CA THR A 241 -7.09 -0.84 -8.36
C THR A 241 -7.45 -2.24 -8.84
N ARG A 242 -6.44 -3.11 -8.96
CA ARG A 242 -6.66 -4.51 -9.26
C ARG A 242 -7.16 -5.26 -8.02
N TRP A 243 -8.41 -5.67 -8.05
CA TRP A 243 -9.03 -6.56 -7.07
C TRP A 243 -8.86 -8.04 -7.43
N PRO A 244 -8.96 -8.99 -6.44
CA PRO A 244 -8.94 -10.42 -6.73
C PRO A 244 -10.15 -10.82 -7.59
N ARG A 245 -9.88 -11.49 -8.74
CA ARG A 245 -10.89 -11.77 -9.78
C ARG A 245 -11.40 -13.22 -9.72
N SER A 246 -10.50 -14.20 -9.57
CA SER A 246 -10.87 -15.60 -9.51
C SER A 246 -11.25 -16.05 -8.08
N PRO A 247 -11.96 -17.18 -7.92
CA PRO A 247 -12.18 -17.77 -6.59
C PRO A 247 -10.86 -18.06 -5.84
N GLU A 248 -9.83 -18.48 -6.55
CA GLU A 248 -8.49 -18.75 -6.02
C GLU A 248 -7.82 -17.46 -5.51
N GLU A 249 -7.81 -16.39 -6.33
CA GLU A 249 -7.29 -15.09 -5.93
C GLU A 249 -8.03 -14.55 -4.69
N ARG A 250 -9.37 -14.67 -4.65
CA ARG A 250 -10.15 -14.24 -3.48
C ARG A 250 -9.83 -15.06 -2.23
N ALA A 251 -9.62 -16.37 -2.36
CA ALA A 251 -9.26 -17.23 -1.25
C ALA A 251 -7.84 -16.93 -0.72
N ALA A 252 -6.89 -16.66 -1.62
CA ALA A 252 -5.54 -16.24 -1.27
C ALA A 252 -5.56 -14.86 -0.59
N ALA A 253 -6.23 -13.87 -1.17
CA ALA A 253 -6.30 -12.51 -0.66
C ALA A 253 -6.80 -12.43 0.79
N ARG A 254 -7.81 -13.25 1.15
CA ARG A 254 -8.34 -13.30 2.53
C ARG A 254 -7.35 -13.86 3.55
N ARG A 255 -6.43 -14.74 3.13
CA ARG A 255 -5.48 -15.41 4.03
C ARG A 255 -4.09 -14.78 4.00
N GLU A 256 -3.61 -14.45 2.82
CA GLU A 256 -2.24 -14.04 2.57
C GLU A 256 -2.06 -12.52 2.46
N GLY A 257 -3.17 -11.77 2.27
CA GLY A 257 -3.15 -10.36 1.91
C GLY A 257 -3.22 -10.14 0.40
N TRP A 258 -3.44 -8.89 0.00
CA TRP A 258 -3.55 -8.50 -1.40
C TRP A 258 -2.94 -7.14 -1.65
N ILE A 259 -1.90 -7.08 -2.49
CA ILE A 259 -1.28 -5.84 -2.93
C ILE A 259 -2.20 -5.15 -3.93
N HIS A 260 -2.67 -3.95 -3.58
CA HIS A 260 -3.49 -3.14 -4.47
C HIS A 260 -2.62 -2.41 -5.49
N LEU A 261 -2.71 -2.86 -6.73
CA LEU A 261 -2.02 -2.25 -7.87
C LEU A 261 -2.94 -1.20 -8.50
N PRO A 262 -2.57 0.09 -8.51
CA PRO A 262 -3.42 1.14 -9.08
C PRO A 262 -3.47 1.07 -10.61
N GLY A 263 -4.51 1.69 -11.19
CA GLY A 263 -4.58 1.96 -12.62
C GLY A 263 -3.43 2.85 -13.09
N PRO A 264 -3.14 2.88 -14.41
CA PRO A 264 -1.97 3.57 -14.94
C PRO A 264 -2.11 5.11 -14.96
N ASP A 265 -3.32 5.63 -14.80
CA ASP A 265 -3.59 7.08 -14.85
C ASP A 265 -3.60 7.68 -13.45
N LEU A 266 -2.47 8.26 -13.03
CA LEU A 266 -2.37 8.98 -11.76
C LEU A 266 -3.38 10.13 -11.65
N GLY A 267 -3.73 10.79 -12.75
CA GLY A 267 -4.71 11.86 -12.80
C GLY A 267 -6.14 11.41 -12.46
N ALA A 268 -6.43 10.10 -12.56
CA ALA A 268 -7.71 9.54 -12.15
C ALA A 268 -8.02 9.78 -10.67
N LEU A 269 -7.00 9.89 -9.82
CA LEU A 269 -7.15 10.14 -8.39
C LEU A 269 -7.80 11.49 -8.06
N CYS A 270 -7.65 12.47 -8.97
CA CYS A 270 -8.17 13.82 -8.81
C CYS A 270 -9.64 13.95 -9.27
N ARG A 271 -10.16 12.93 -9.96
CA ARG A 271 -11.56 12.92 -10.37
C ARG A 271 -12.44 12.41 -9.21
N SER A 272 -13.58 13.07 -9.00
CA SER A 272 -14.57 12.57 -8.03
C SER A 272 -15.00 11.16 -8.41
N ALA A 273 -15.08 10.25 -7.43
CA ALA A 273 -15.85 9.03 -7.62
C ALA A 273 -17.32 9.48 -7.81
N GLY A 274 -17.85 9.26 -9.02
CA GLY A 274 -19.22 9.57 -9.36
C GLY A 274 -20.22 8.75 -8.57
#